data_ab50fdd00ea88b7803e461bf73d2a555
#
_entry.id   ab50fdd00ea88b7803e461bf73d2a555
#
_cell.length_a   1.000
_cell.length_b   1.000
_cell.length_c   1.000
_cell.angle_alpha   90.00
_cell.angle_beta   90.00
_cell.angle_gamma   90.00
#
_symmetry.space_group_name_H-M   'P 1'
#
loop_
_entity.id
_entity.type
_entity.pdbx_description
1 polymer ?
#
loop_
_entity_poly.entity_id
_entity_poly.type
_entity_poly.pdbx_seq_one_letter_code
_entity_poly.pdbx_strand_id
1 'polypeptide(L)'
;MSFSSDNVQVFLAVLDHGSFSAAARALRRVPSAVSMTIAGLEAELDLLLFERTGREPKPTAAARSLEPQARLLAAQLRQLQVQALSLTQGLEHRLTLAIAPELLAAPWSGALAALAREHPLLEVEVLAAPQADALALLHAGRAHLALVFERPSLDGREGFQEVASDTLVAVMAPDHPVLAAAGGRLREAHLTTTRQIVVAGRDLATSDPRFVFARHVWRTDNALAALSLITAGLGWGWLPRKFAQPHVAAGALVEIPFENLSNGLDLWVDVVWSRERPLGLGAQRFVALIARRKD
;
A
#
# COMPACT_ATOMS: atom_id res chain seq x y z
N MET A 1 -42.54 -3.03 1.54
CA MET A 1 -41.25 -2.86 2.21
C MET A 1 -40.95 -1.38 2.30
N SER A 2 -40.91 -0.85 3.49
CA SER A 2 -40.86 0.59 3.76
C SER A 2 -39.55 1.24 3.28
N PHE A 3 -38.38 0.59 3.43
CA PHE A 3 -37.11 1.12 3.02
C PHE A 3 -36.59 0.46 1.73
N SER A 4 -37.09 0.92 0.59
CA SER A 4 -36.47 0.64 -0.71
C SER A 4 -35.24 1.56 -0.91
N SER A 5 -34.34 1.18 -1.83
CA SER A 5 -33.22 2.05 -2.23
C SER A 5 -33.67 3.44 -2.66
N ASP A 6 -34.79 3.52 -3.35
CA ASP A 6 -35.39 4.75 -3.82
C ASP A 6 -35.90 5.64 -2.67
N ASN A 7 -36.68 5.05 -1.74
CA ASN A 7 -37.19 5.76 -0.57
C ASN A 7 -36.04 6.32 0.31
N VAL A 8 -34.95 5.55 0.49
CA VAL A 8 -33.77 6.00 1.24
C VAL A 8 -33.11 7.18 0.55
N GLN A 9 -32.92 7.12 -0.78
CA GLN A 9 -32.33 8.23 -1.54
C GLN A 9 -33.19 9.51 -1.46
N VAL A 10 -34.49 9.37 -1.61
CA VAL A 10 -35.43 10.51 -1.53
C VAL A 10 -35.44 11.11 -0.12
N PHE A 11 -35.47 10.26 0.91
CA PHE A 11 -35.43 10.70 2.32
C PHE A 11 -34.17 11.51 2.62
N LEU A 12 -32.98 10.97 2.25
CA LEU A 12 -31.70 11.65 2.46
C LEU A 12 -31.59 12.95 1.65
N ALA A 13 -32.07 12.96 0.41
CA ALA A 13 -32.06 14.17 -0.42
C ALA A 13 -32.92 15.30 0.19
N VAL A 14 -34.05 14.98 0.81
CA VAL A 14 -34.86 16.00 1.49
C VAL A 14 -34.17 16.54 2.75
N LEU A 15 -33.49 15.67 3.51
CA LEU A 15 -32.66 16.09 4.66
C LEU A 15 -31.51 17.01 4.22
N ASP A 16 -30.78 16.63 3.18
CA ASP A 16 -29.58 17.35 2.71
C ASP A 16 -29.92 18.71 2.09
N HIS A 17 -31.02 18.81 1.38
CA HIS A 17 -31.41 20.01 0.64
C HIS A 17 -32.47 20.90 1.33
N GLY A 18 -33.03 20.44 2.44
CA GLY A 18 -33.95 21.19 3.27
C GLY A 18 -35.30 21.51 2.62
N SER A 19 -35.54 21.10 1.36
CA SER A 19 -36.86 21.31 0.71
C SER A 19 -37.17 20.22 -0.32
N PHE A 20 -38.45 19.88 -0.47
CA PHE A 20 -38.91 18.91 -1.48
C PHE A 20 -38.53 19.33 -2.91
N SER A 21 -38.63 20.64 -3.21
CA SER A 21 -38.28 21.17 -4.53
C SER A 21 -36.80 21.12 -4.82
N ALA A 22 -35.92 21.37 -3.82
CA ALA A 22 -34.49 21.30 -3.98
C ALA A 22 -34.02 19.82 -4.10
N ALA A 23 -34.58 18.93 -3.26
CA ALA A 23 -34.33 17.48 -3.38
C ALA A 23 -34.77 16.94 -4.74
N ALA A 24 -35.95 17.37 -5.24
CA ALA A 24 -36.43 16.97 -6.56
C ALA A 24 -35.49 17.39 -7.69
N ARG A 25 -34.94 18.62 -7.66
CA ARG A 25 -33.93 19.07 -8.62
C ARG A 25 -32.68 18.23 -8.55
N ALA A 26 -32.16 17.95 -7.33
CA ALA A 26 -30.98 17.13 -7.12
C ALA A 26 -31.14 15.70 -7.66
N LEU A 27 -32.34 15.13 -7.49
CA LEU A 27 -32.69 13.78 -7.96
C LEU A 27 -33.20 13.74 -9.42
N ARG A 28 -33.29 14.88 -10.11
CA ARG A 28 -33.88 15.02 -11.46
C ARG A 28 -35.31 14.48 -11.54
N ARG A 29 -36.14 14.81 -10.53
CA ARG A 29 -37.55 14.41 -10.40
C ARG A 29 -38.45 15.63 -10.29
N VAL A 30 -39.78 15.40 -10.38
CA VAL A 30 -40.76 16.42 -10.11
C VAL A 30 -41.04 16.51 -8.60
N PRO A 31 -41.31 17.70 -8.03
CA PRO A 31 -41.51 17.86 -6.60
C PRO A 31 -42.65 17.02 -6.02
N SER A 32 -43.74 16.81 -6.80
CA SER A 32 -44.87 15.95 -6.40
C SER A 32 -44.44 14.49 -6.19
N ALA A 33 -43.54 13.94 -7.02
CA ALA A 33 -43.04 12.57 -6.87
C ALA A 33 -42.24 12.42 -5.57
N VAL A 34 -41.37 13.39 -5.25
CA VAL A 34 -40.58 13.39 -4.00
C VAL A 34 -41.53 13.47 -2.78
N SER A 35 -42.52 14.36 -2.83
CA SER A 35 -43.51 14.48 -1.76
C SER A 35 -44.35 13.22 -1.57
N MET A 36 -44.76 12.56 -2.66
CA MET A 36 -45.50 11.29 -2.61
C MET A 36 -44.65 10.15 -2.06
N THR A 37 -43.39 10.07 -2.43
CA THR A 37 -42.47 9.05 -1.89
C THR A 37 -42.29 9.20 -0.38
N ILE A 38 -42.10 10.43 0.11
CA ILE A 38 -42.03 10.69 1.56
C ILE A 38 -43.35 10.38 2.25
N ALA A 39 -44.50 10.81 1.72
CA ALA A 39 -45.79 10.52 2.30
C ALA A 39 -46.09 9.01 2.35
N GLY A 40 -45.70 8.26 1.30
CA GLY A 40 -45.82 6.81 1.28
C GLY A 40 -44.93 6.14 2.35
N LEU A 41 -43.67 6.61 2.52
CA LEU A 41 -42.77 6.12 3.54
C LEU A 41 -43.30 6.41 4.95
N GLU A 42 -43.81 7.63 5.21
CA GLU A 42 -44.43 8.02 6.47
C GLU A 42 -45.65 7.15 6.80
N ALA A 43 -46.50 6.86 5.80
CA ALA A 43 -47.68 6.02 5.96
C ALA A 43 -47.32 4.55 6.26
N GLU A 44 -46.30 4.00 5.57
CA GLU A 44 -45.83 2.63 5.83
C GLU A 44 -45.18 2.46 7.21
N LEU A 45 -44.53 3.51 7.72
CA LEU A 45 -43.87 3.49 9.03
C LEU A 45 -44.77 3.88 10.19
N ASP A 46 -45.93 4.42 9.89
CA ASP A 46 -46.80 5.10 10.87
C ASP A 46 -46.05 6.19 11.67
N LEU A 47 -45.18 6.93 10.99
CA LEU A 47 -44.31 7.97 11.56
C LEU A 47 -44.24 9.19 10.65
N LEU A 48 -44.38 10.38 11.21
CA LEU A 48 -44.04 11.61 10.48
C LEU A 48 -42.51 11.81 10.46
N LEU A 49 -41.96 11.95 9.28
CA LEU A 49 -40.53 12.24 9.07
C LEU A 49 -40.29 13.74 8.92
N PHE A 50 -41.25 14.48 8.37
CA PHE A 50 -41.12 15.91 8.16
C PHE A 50 -42.38 16.66 8.64
N GLU A 51 -42.16 17.73 9.41
CA GLU A 51 -43.19 18.70 9.75
C GLU A 51 -43.44 19.63 8.55
N ARG A 52 -44.70 19.79 8.16
CA ARG A 52 -45.13 20.62 7.01
C ARG A 52 -45.78 21.95 7.44
N THR A 53 -45.49 22.40 8.67
CA THR A 53 -46.12 23.59 9.27
C THR A 53 -45.57 24.92 8.80
N GLY A 54 -44.62 24.93 7.83
CA GLY A 54 -43.96 26.11 7.32
C GLY A 54 -43.70 26.06 5.81
N ARG A 55 -42.96 27.05 5.31
CA ARG A 55 -42.57 27.13 3.90
C ARG A 55 -41.60 26.01 3.49
N GLU A 56 -40.86 25.46 4.45
CA GLU A 56 -39.88 24.41 4.25
C GLU A 56 -40.11 23.25 5.23
N PRO A 57 -39.99 22.00 4.78
CA PRO A 57 -40.14 20.83 5.65
C PRO A 57 -39.01 20.75 6.67
N LYS A 58 -39.36 20.59 7.96
CA LYS A 58 -38.40 20.40 9.03
C LYS A 58 -38.35 18.93 9.44
N PRO A 59 -37.14 18.31 9.55
CA PRO A 59 -37.04 16.93 9.99
C PRO A 59 -37.49 16.78 11.44
N THR A 60 -38.31 15.76 11.70
CA THR A 60 -38.76 15.38 13.03
C THR A 60 -37.67 14.69 13.84
N ALA A 61 -37.88 14.43 15.12
CA ALA A 61 -37.00 13.61 15.94
C ALA A 61 -36.86 12.19 15.37
N ALA A 62 -37.91 11.62 14.81
CA ALA A 62 -37.91 10.32 14.15
C ALA A 62 -37.00 10.33 12.91
N ALA A 63 -37.11 11.35 12.05
CA ALA A 63 -36.21 11.48 10.87
C ALA A 63 -34.75 11.58 11.27
N ARG A 64 -34.41 12.36 12.30
CA ARG A 64 -33.03 12.49 12.80
C ARG A 64 -32.49 11.19 13.40
N SER A 65 -33.36 10.41 14.06
CA SER A 65 -32.98 9.11 14.61
C SER A 65 -32.71 8.07 13.51
N LEU A 66 -33.43 8.12 12.38
CA LEU A 66 -33.26 7.19 11.26
C LEU A 66 -32.15 7.60 10.29
N GLU A 67 -31.75 8.87 10.26
CA GLU A 67 -30.76 9.41 9.33
C GLU A 67 -29.43 8.63 9.31
N PRO A 68 -28.78 8.31 10.45
CA PRO A 68 -27.49 7.61 10.44
C PRO A 68 -27.59 6.23 9.76
N GLN A 69 -28.66 5.48 10.04
CA GLN A 69 -28.87 4.15 9.45
C GLN A 69 -29.21 4.24 7.95
N ALA A 70 -30.00 5.24 7.56
CA ALA A 70 -30.31 5.50 6.16
C ALA A 70 -29.05 5.86 5.35
N ARG A 71 -28.14 6.67 5.91
CA ARG A 71 -26.85 6.99 5.31
C ARG A 71 -25.95 5.76 5.15
N LEU A 72 -25.90 4.90 6.18
CA LEU A 72 -25.16 3.64 6.14
C LEU A 72 -25.70 2.71 5.04
N LEU A 73 -27.03 2.55 4.97
CA LEU A 73 -27.67 1.73 3.93
C LEU A 73 -27.40 2.27 2.52
N ALA A 74 -27.50 3.58 2.32
CA ALA A 74 -27.19 4.22 1.05
C ALA A 74 -25.71 4.02 0.65
N ALA A 75 -24.79 4.04 1.61
CA ALA A 75 -23.37 3.76 1.37
C ALA A 75 -23.14 2.28 0.96
N GLN A 76 -23.79 1.34 1.65
CA GLN A 76 -23.73 -0.10 1.33
C GLN A 76 -24.29 -0.40 -0.07
N LEU A 77 -25.41 0.22 -0.44
CA LEU A 77 -25.97 0.07 -1.80
C LEU A 77 -25.03 0.61 -2.88
N ARG A 78 -24.41 1.76 -2.65
CA ARG A 78 -23.38 2.29 -3.58
C ARG A 78 -22.19 1.34 -3.69
N GLN A 79 -21.71 0.80 -2.58
CA GLN A 79 -20.63 -0.18 -2.56
C GLN A 79 -20.98 -1.43 -3.38
N LEU A 80 -22.18 -1.96 -3.23
CA LEU A 80 -22.67 -3.11 -4.00
C LEU A 80 -22.71 -2.80 -5.52
N GLN A 81 -23.20 -1.60 -5.89
CA GLN A 81 -23.24 -1.17 -7.29
C GLN A 81 -21.83 -1.06 -7.89
N VAL A 82 -20.86 -0.50 -7.14
CA VAL A 82 -19.47 -0.41 -7.60
C VAL A 82 -18.84 -1.80 -7.71
N GLN A 83 -19.11 -2.72 -6.77
CA GLN A 83 -18.65 -4.10 -6.89
C GLN A 83 -19.22 -4.79 -8.14
N ALA A 84 -20.50 -4.61 -8.43
CA ALA A 84 -21.10 -5.17 -9.63
C ALA A 84 -20.48 -4.61 -10.91
N LEU A 85 -20.21 -3.30 -10.97
CA LEU A 85 -19.49 -2.67 -12.08
C LEU A 85 -18.04 -3.15 -12.17
N SER A 86 -17.36 -3.34 -11.04
CA SER A 86 -16.00 -3.86 -10.99
C SER A 86 -15.89 -5.26 -11.58
N LEU A 87 -16.85 -6.13 -11.27
CA LEU A 87 -16.92 -7.48 -11.82
C LEU A 87 -17.08 -7.48 -13.36
N THR A 88 -17.82 -6.51 -13.92
CA THR A 88 -17.98 -6.38 -15.37
C THR A 88 -16.77 -5.74 -16.05
N GLN A 89 -15.98 -4.94 -15.35
CA GLN A 89 -14.82 -4.21 -15.89
C GLN A 89 -13.49 -4.89 -15.59
N GLY A 90 -13.46 -5.99 -14.82
CA GLY A 90 -12.22 -6.71 -14.45
C GLY A 90 -11.38 -5.97 -13.38
N LEU A 91 -11.99 -5.07 -12.59
CA LEU A 91 -11.34 -4.50 -11.41
C LEU A 91 -11.37 -5.55 -10.29
N GLU A 92 -10.23 -5.87 -9.74
CA GLU A 92 -10.13 -6.74 -8.56
C GLU A 92 -10.74 -6.08 -7.32
N HIS A 93 -11.38 -6.86 -6.46
CA HIS A 93 -11.89 -6.38 -5.17
C HIS A 93 -10.74 -5.96 -4.23
N ARG A 94 -9.62 -6.70 -4.29
CA ARG A 94 -8.43 -6.47 -3.47
C ARG A 94 -7.16 -6.52 -4.32
N LEU A 95 -6.31 -5.52 -4.16
CA LEU A 95 -4.95 -5.49 -4.68
C LEU A 95 -3.97 -5.84 -3.56
N THR A 96 -3.29 -6.99 -3.68
CA THR A 96 -2.24 -7.39 -2.72
C THR A 96 -0.87 -7.13 -3.32
N LEU A 97 -0.05 -6.34 -2.64
CA LEU A 97 1.35 -6.03 -2.96
C LEU A 97 2.26 -6.75 -1.99
N ALA A 98 3.23 -7.50 -2.47
CA ALA A 98 4.35 -8.01 -1.67
C ALA A 98 5.56 -7.10 -1.89
N ILE A 99 6.14 -6.55 -0.83
CA ILE A 99 7.21 -5.55 -0.92
C ILE A 99 8.40 -6.04 -0.10
N ALA A 100 9.60 -6.06 -0.70
CA ALA A 100 10.82 -6.31 0.03
C ALA A 100 11.00 -5.25 1.13
N PRO A 101 11.28 -5.63 2.40
CA PRO A 101 11.33 -4.70 3.53
C PRO A 101 12.27 -3.52 3.31
N GLU A 102 13.34 -3.72 2.57
CA GLU A 102 14.33 -2.72 2.21
C GLU A 102 13.74 -1.62 1.32
N LEU A 103 12.68 -1.93 0.56
CA LEU A 103 12.00 -1.00 -0.35
C LEU A 103 10.82 -0.27 0.28
N LEU A 104 10.51 -0.50 1.56
CA LEU A 104 9.40 0.18 2.23
C LEU A 104 9.59 1.70 2.31
N ALA A 105 10.83 2.19 2.27
CA ALA A 105 11.14 3.62 2.18
C ALA A 105 11.05 4.19 0.75
N ALA A 106 10.85 3.37 -0.28
CA ALA A 106 10.71 3.81 -1.65
C ALA A 106 9.35 4.53 -1.89
N PRO A 107 9.22 5.37 -2.92
CA PRO A 107 8.04 6.22 -3.12
C PRO A 107 6.82 5.50 -3.73
N TRP A 108 6.63 4.22 -3.45
CA TRP A 108 5.48 3.41 -3.94
C TRP A 108 4.14 3.86 -3.36
N SER A 109 4.13 4.41 -2.14
CA SER A 109 2.91 4.87 -1.46
C SER A 109 2.20 5.99 -2.21
N GLY A 110 2.93 6.83 -2.93
CA GLY A 110 2.33 7.88 -3.76
C GLY A 110 1.55 7.36 -4.97
N ALA A 111 1.93 6.20 -5.51
CA ALA A 111 1.16 5.51 -6.55
C ALA A 111 -0.14 4.94 -5.97
N LEU A 112 -0.09 4.38 -4.74
CA LEU A 112 -1.29 3.94 -4.03
C LEU A 112 -2.23 5.10 -3.68
N ALA A 113 -1.69 6.25 -3.27
CA ALA A 113 -2.51 7.42 -2.99
C ALA A 113 -3.24 7.93 -4.25
N ALA A 114 -2.63 7.82 -5.43
CA ALA A 114 -3.29 8.12 -6.69
C ALA A 114 -4.35 7.07 -7.04
N LEU A 115 -4.02 5.80 -6.89
CA LEU A 115 -4.94 4.68 -7.14
C LEU A 115 -6.18 4.74 -6.25
N ALA A 116 -6.02 5.07 -4.95
CA ALA A 116 -7.13 5.20 -4.00
C ALA A 116 -8.10 6.33 -4.36
N ARG A 117 -7.63 7.40 -5.01
CA ARG A 117 -8.51 8.47 -5.51
C ARG A 117 -9.30 8.03 -6.74
N GLU A 118 -8.71 7.21 -7.60
CA GLU A 118 -9.36 6.70 -8.82
C GLU A 118 -10.32 5.54 -8.50
N HIS A 119 -9.97 4.71 -7.53
CA HIS A 119 -10.70 3.51 -7.11
C HIS A 119 -10.92 3.48 -5.59
N PRO A 120 -11.79 4.32 -5.02
CA PRO A 120 -11.92 4.49 -3.56
C PRO A 120 -12.47 3.27 -2.82
N LEU A 121 -12.99 2.27 -3.51
CA LEU A 121 -13.49 1.02 -2.92
C LEU A 121 -12.57 -0.17 -3.15
N LEU A 122 -11.43 0.03 -3.84
CA LEU A 122 -10.42 -1.02 -3.99
C LEU A 122 -9.73 -1.23 -2.64
N GLU A 123 -9.83 -2.44 -2.10
CA GLU A 123 -9.05 -2.82 -0.92
C GLU A 123 -7.58 -3.02 -1.31
N VAL A 124 -6.67 -2.52 -0.48
CA VAL A 124 -5.24 -2.73 -0.68
C VAL A 124 -4.64 -3.44 0.52
N GLU A 125 -3.93 -4.53 0.26
CA GLU A 125 -3.15 -5.28 1.24
C GLU A 125 -1.66 -5.13 0.89
N VAL A 126 -0.84 -4.74 1.85
CA VAL A 126 0.62 -4.66 1.70
C VAL A 126 1.28 -5.68 2.61
N LEU A 127 2.00 -6.61 2.02
CA LEU A 127 2.75 -7.66 2.72
C LEU A 127 4.24 -7.33 2.63
N ALA A 128 4.86 -7.06 3.77
CA ALA A 128 6.31 -6.94 3.85
C ALA A 128 6.92 -8.35 3.96
N ALA A 129 7.72 -8.75 2.99
CA ALA A 129 8.36 -10.05 2.95
C ALA A 129 9.72 -9.96 2.24
N PRO A 130 10.76 -10.66 2.71
CA PRO A 130 12.03 -10.73 2.01
C PRO A 130 11.84 -11.06 0.53
N GLN A 131 12.73 -10.58 -0.32
CA GLN A 131 12.59 -10.65 -1.79
C GLN A 131 12.14 -12.03 -2.30
N ALA A 132 12.80 -13.11 -1.83
CA ALA A 132 12.46 -14.47 -2.23
C ALA A 132 11.03 -14.86 -1.80
N ASP A 133 10.64 -14.50 -0.56
CA ASP A 133 9.32 -14.77 -0.02
C ASP A 133 8.24 -13.93 -0.73
N ALA A 134 8.55 -12.68 -1.11
CA ALA A 134 7.66 -11.81 -1.88
C ALA A 134 7.35 -12.42 -3.26
N LEU A 135 8.37 -12.99 -3.93
CA LEU A 135 8.19 -13.71 -5.19
C LEU A 135 7.44 -15.03 -5.00
N ALA A 136 7.70 -15.76 -3.90
CA ALA A 136 6.93 -16.97 -3.57
C ALA A 136 5.43 -16.66 -3.35
N LEU A 137 5.11 -15.54 -2.67
CA LEU A 137 3.73 -15.06 -2.52
C LEU A 137 3.08 -14.73 -3.87
N LEU A 138 3.85 -14.11 -4.79
CA LEU A 138 3.41 -13.84 -6.16
C LEU A 138 3.11 -15.13 -6.91
N HIS A 139 4.02 -16.10 -6.91
CA HIS A 139 3.84 -17.38 -7.61
C HIS A 139 2.69 -18.21 -7.03
N ALA A 140 2.49 -18.17 -5.71
CA ALA A 140 1.36 -18.81 -5.05
C ALA A 140 0.01 -18.09 -5.28
N GLY A 141 -0.01 -16.92 -5.93
CA GLY A 141 -1.21 -16.10 -6.15
C GLY A 141 -1.74 -15.43 -4.88
N ARG A 142 -0.94 -15.34 -3.84
CA ARG A 142 -1.25 -14.60 -2.62
C ARG A 142 -0.99 -13.10 -2.79
N ALA A 143 -0.09 -12.72 -3.68
CA ALA A 143 0.14 -11.34 -4.10
C ALA A 143 -0.15 -11.19 -5.61
N HIS A 144 -0.64 -10.03 -6.01
CA HIS A 144 -0.86 -9.66 -7.40
C HIS A 144 0.40 -9.06 -8.02
N LEU A 145 1.14 -8.29 -7.23
CA LEU A 145 2.38 -7.62 -7.60
C LEU A 145 3.43 -7.83 -6.52
N ALA A 146 4.69 -7.94 -6.93
CA ALA A 146 5.83 -7.89 -6.02
C ALA A 146 6.71 -6.69 -6.35
N LEU A 147 7.17 -5.95 -5.33
CA LEU A 147 8.15 -4.87 -5.45
C LEU A 147 9.47 -5.37 -4.86
N VAL A 148 10.47 -5.56 -5.72
CA VAL A 148 11.73 -6.25 -5.40
C VAL A 148 12.92 -5.57 -6.09
N PHE A 149 14.14 -5.83 -5.61
CA PHE A 149 15.32 -5.48 -6.37
C PHE A 149 15.51 -6.41 -7.57
N GLU A 150 16.27 -5.95 -8.55
CA GLU A 150 16.67 -6.74 -9.71
C GLU A 150 17.26 -8.09 -9.31
N ARG A 151 17.07 -9.09 -10.14
CA ARG A 151 17.48 -10.47 -9.89
C ARG A 151 18.53 -10.92 -10.90
N PRO A 152 19.43 -11.84 -10.49
CA PRO A 152 20.44 -12.39 -11.39
C PRO A 152 19.85 -13.13 -12.59
N SER A 153 18.66 -13.70 -12.40
CA SER A 153 17.91 -14.43 -13.43
C SER A 153 16.43 -14.08 -13.39
N LEU A 154 15.82 -14.04 -14.56
CA LEU A 154 14.38 -13.81 -14.71
C LEU A 154 13.66 -15.15 -14.86
N ASP A 155 12.55 -15.32 -14.16
CA ASP A 155 11.64 -16.44 -14.39
C ASP A 155 10.74 -16.11 -15.59
N GLY A 156 10.68 -17.02 -16.58
CA GLY A 156 9.86 -16.81 -17.79
C GLY A 156 8.36 -16.68 -17.52
N ARG A 157 7.89 -17.11 -16.33
CA ARG A 157 6.50 -16.95 -15.88
C ARG A 157 6.18 -15.55 -15.36
N GLU A 158 7.19 -14.68 -15.27
CA GLU A 158 7.05 -13.33 -14.72
C GLU A 158 7.09 -12.27 -15.82
N GLY A 159 6.24 -11.27 -15.67
CA GLY A 159 6.41 -9.96 -16.28
C GLY A 159 7.00 -9.02 -15.24
N PHE A 160 7.80 -8.06 -15.67
CA PHE A 160 8.33 -7.04 -14.78
C PHE A 160 8.44 -5.70 -15.49
N GLN A 161 8.52 -4.66 -14.68
CA GLN A 161 8.84 -3.31 -15.11
C GLN A 161 9.75 -2.65 -14.07
N GLU A 162 10.85 -2.12 -14.54
CA GLU A 162 11.74 -1.28 -13.78
C GLU A 162 11.04 0.06 -13.44
N VAL A 163 11.03 0.43 -12.16
CA VAL A 163 10.28 1.60 -11.67
C VAL A 163 11.14 2.60 -10.92
N ALA A 164 12.30 2.17 -10.42
CA ALA A 164 13.23 3.00 -9.67
C ALA A 164 14.63 2.37 -9.65
N SER A 165 15.57 3.06 -9.02
CA SER A 165 16.85 2.50 -8.59
C SER A 165 17.13 2.90 -7.14
N ASP A 166 17.89 2.08 -6.43
CA ASP A 166 18.44 2.41 -5.13
C ASP A 166 19.86 1.88 -5.02
N THR A 167 20.67 2.51 -4.18
CA THR A 167 22.05 2.11 -3.94
C THR A 167 22.12 1.36 -2.61
N LEU A 168 22.54 0.10 -2.61
CA LEU A 168 22.92 -0.59 -1.38
C LEU A 168 24.27 -0.09 -0.91
N VAL A 169 24.36 0.25 0.37
CA VAL A 169 25.61 0.67 1.02
C VAL A 169 25.97 -0.27 2.17
N ALA A 170 27.23 -0.59 2.30
CA ALA A 170 27.73 -1.30 3.47
C ALA A 170 27.82 -0.33 4.64
N VAL A 171 27.15 -0.67 5.73
CA VAL A 171 27.08 0.16 6.95
C VAL A 171 27.49 -0.63 8.18
N MET A 172 27.95 0.09 9.21
CA MET A 172 28.23 -0.45 10.53
C MET A 172 28.08 0.63 11.62
N ALA A 173 28.15 0.23 12.88
CA ALA A 173 28.20 1.20 13.99
C ALA A 173 29.51 1.99 13.95
N PRO A 174 29.50 3.30 14.28
CA PRO A 174 30.68 4.16 14.21
C PRO A 174 31.80 3.76 15.20
N ASP A 175 31.45 3.11 16.29
CA ASP A 175 32.34 2.61 17.35
C ASP A 175 32.74 1.13 17.15
N HIS A 176 32.41 0.53 16.02
CA HIS A 176 32.74 -0.88 15.77
C HIS A 176 34.27 -1.09 15.78
N PRO A 177 34.81 -2.05 16.57
CA PRO A 177 36.24 -2.20 16.80
C PRO A 177 37.09 -2.33 15.53
N VAL A 178 36.53 -2.89 14.46
CA VAL A 178 37.26 -3.05 13.18
C VAL A 178 37.61 -1.72 12.53
N LEU A 179 36.80 -0.67 12.72
CA LEU A 179 37.08 0.68 12.21
C LEU A 179 38.30 1.28 12.88
N ALA A 180 38.40 1.19 14.21
CA ALA A 180 39.52 1.68 14.96
C ALA A 180 40.79 0.89 14.64
N ALA A 181 40.72 -0.44 14.56
CA ALA A 181 41.81 -1.32 14.23
C ALA A 181 42.41 -1.08 12.80
N ALA A 182 41.56 -0.65 11.87
CA ALA A 182 41.95 -0.36 10.49
C ALA A 182 42.32 1.11 10.24
N GLY A 183 42.47 1.92 11.30
CA GLY A 183 42.81 3.35 11.15
C GLY A 183 41.69 4.19 10.50
N GLY A 184 40.47 3.77 10.60
CA GLY A 184 39.29 4.48 10.08
C GLY A 184 38.93 4.19 8.62
N ARG A 185 39.73 3.38 7.91
CA ARG A 185 39.46 2.95 6.52
C ARG A 185 39.58 1.44 6.39
N LEU A 186 38.57 0.83 5.79
CA LEU A 186 38.49 -0.63 5.63
C LEU A 186 38.87 -1.05 4.21
N ARG A 187 39.43 -2.23 4.11
CA ARG A 187 39.53 -2.98 2.85
C ARG A 187 38.48 -4.09 2.85
N GLU A 188 38.07 -4.54 1.68
CA GLU A 188 37.17 -5.68 1.52
C GLU A 188 37.58 -6.89 2.38
N ALA A 189 38.88 -7.17 2.50
CA ALA A 189 39.39 -8.26 3.32
C ALA A 189 38.96 -8.18 4.80
N HIS A 190 38.76 -6.99 5.36
CA HIS A 190 38.25 -6.81 6.74
C HIS A 190 36.78 -7.27 6.87
N LEU A 191 35.96 -7.09 5.82
CA LEU A 191 34.56 -7.48 5.82
C LEU A 191 34.40 -9.01 5.84
N THR A 192 35.32 -9.75 5.19
CA THR A 192 35.23 -11.22 5.14
C THR A 192 35.42 -11.88 6.50
N THR A 193 36.10 -11.22 7.43
CA THR A 193 36.39 -11.70 8.80
C THR A 193 35.49 -11.08 9.84
N THR A 194 34.81 -9.95 9.52
CA THR A 194 33.85 -9.28 10.38
C THR A 194 32.45 -9.85 10.15
N ARG A 195 31.71 -10.10 11.23
CA ARG A 195 30.34 -10.63 11.12
C ARG A 195 29.49 -9.76 10.21
N GLN A 196 28.78 -10.42 9.31
CA GLN A 196 27.79 -9.78 8.45
C GLN A 196 26.37 -10.07 8.92
N ILE A 197 25.53 -9.05 8.95
CA ILE A 197 24.09 -9.15 9.16
C ILE A 197 23.42 -9.11 7.80
N VAL A 198 22.69 -10.16 7.45
CA VAL A 198 22.07 -10.34 6.12
C VAL A 198 20.56 -10.41 6.26
N VAL A 199 19.84 -9.58 5.50
CA VAL A 199 18.41 -9.76 5.31
C VAL A 199 18.20 -10.84 4.25
N ALA A 200 17.54 -11.93 4.61
CA ALA A 200 17.34 -13.09 3.76
C ALA A 200 15.93 -13.66 3.94
N GLY A 201 15.43 -14.35 2.91
CA GLY A 201 14.20 -15.12 2.99
C GLY A 201 14.33 -16.26 4.01
N ARG A 202 13.19 -16.83 4.37
CA ARG A 202 13.11 -17.96 5.32
C ARG A 202 13.73 -19.24 4.77
N ASP A 203 13.72 -19.36 3.44
CA ASP A 203 14.44 -20.44 2.76
C ASP A 203 15.87 -19.98 2.42
N LEU A 204 16.85 -20.56 3.11
CA LEU A 204 18.27 -20.23 2.92
C LEU A 204 18.79 -20.54 1.51
N ALA A 205 18.18 -21.50 0.80
CA ALA A 205 18.53 -21.85 -0.56
C ALA A 205 18.24 -20.74 -1.57
N THR A 206 17.35 -19.81 -1.21
CA THR A 206 16.94 -18.69 -2.08
C THR A 206 17.71 -17.39 -1.81
N SER A 207 18.65 -17.37 -0.86
CA SER A 207 19.47 -16.19 -0.57
C SER A 207 20.37 -15.86 -1.75
N ASP A 208 20.39 -14.59 -2.16
CA ASP A 208 21.27 -14.14 -3.24
C ASP A 208 22.73 -14.11 -2.76
N PRO A 209 23.62 -14.95 -3.34
CA PRO A 209 24.99 -15.05 -2.90
C PRO A 209 25.81 -13.78 -3.19
N ARG A 210 25.34 -12.88 -4.08
CA ARG A 210 26.04 -11.63 -4.41
C ARG A 210 26.21 -10.71 -3.20
N PHE A 211 25.37 -10.86 -2.18
CA PHE A 211 25.36 -10.00 -1.00
C PHE A 211 25.98 -10.64 0.24
N VAL A 212 26.51 -11.85 0.14
CA VAL A 212 27.12 -12.57 1.26
C VAL A 212 28.64 -12.60 1.09
N PHE A 213 29.35 -11.81 1.87
CA PHE A 213 30.81 -11.64 1.79
C PHE A 213 31.55 -12.28 2.97
N ALA A 214 30.92 -12.25 4.16
CA ALA A 214 31.58 -12.67 5.38
C ALA A 214 31.49 -14.18 5.62
N ARG A 215 32.52 -14.74 6.31
CA ARG A 215 32.51 -16.13 6.77
C ARG A 215 31.51 -16.35 7.93
N HIS A 216 31.29 -15.33 8.74
CA HIS A 216 30.35 -15.37 9.87
C HIS A 216 29.13 -14.51 9.53
N VAL A 217 27.98 -15.14 9.38
CA VAL A 217 26.74 -14.49 8.95
C VAL A 217 25.65 -14.72 9.99
N TRP A 218 25.03 -13.63 10.43
CA TRP A 218 23.71 -13.66 11.09
C TRP A 218 22.66 -13.28 10.07
N ARG A 219 21.50 -13.94 10.16
CA ARG A 219 20.39 -13.73 9.22
C ARG A 219 19.15 -13.27 9.94
N THR A 220 18.39 -12.42 9.28
CA THR A 220 17.05 -11.98 9.70
C THR A 220 16.19 -11.85 8.46
N ASP A 221 14.89 -12.02 8.62
CA ASP A 221 13.90 -11.77 7.58
C ASP A 221 13.34 -10.33 7.64
N ASN A 222 13.93 -9.47 8.47
CA ASN A 222 13.44 -8.12 8.73
C ASN A 222 14.55 -7.07 8.67
N ALA A 223 14.41 -6.07 7.80
CA ALA A 223 15.38 -4.98 7.63
C ALA A 223 15.54 -4.12 8.90
N LEU A 224 14.47 -3.91 9.70
CA LEU A 224 14.56 -3.19 10.98
C LEU A 224 15.35 -3.97 12.03
N ALA A 225 15.22 -5.31 12.04
CA ALA A 225 16.03 -6.15 12.91
C ALA A 225 17.51 -6.10 12.47
N ALA A 226 17.80 -6.17 11.16
CA ALA A 226 19.16 -6.00 10.66
C ALA A 226 19.74 -4.64 11.08
N LEU A 227 19.01 -3.55 10.90
CA LEU A 227 19.39 -2.21 11.33
C LEU A 227 19.70 -2.16 12.83
N SER A 228 18.84 -2.73 13.67
CA SER A 228 19.04 -2.78 15.12
C SER A 228 20.30 -3.55 15.51
N LEU A 229 20.57 -4.70 14.89
CA LEU A 229 21.78 -5.49 15.14
C LEU A 229 23.06 -4.76 14.70
N ILE A 230 23.01 -4.08 13.55
CA ILE A 230 24.15 -3.31 13.03
C ILE A 230 24.42 -2.10 13.93
N THR A 231 23.38 -1.36 14.31
CA THR A 231 23.49 -0.19 15.21
C THR A 231 24.03 -0.58 16.59
N ALA A 232 23.71 -1.80 17.07
CA ALA A 232 24.26 -2.35 18.32
C ALA A 232 25.73 -2.80 18.20
N GLY A 233 26.40 -2.57 17.07
CA GLY A 233 27.81 -2.93 16.87
C GLY A 233 28.06 -4.43 16.67
N LEU A 234 27.03 -5.23 16.38
CA LEU A 234 27.15 -6.68 16.26
C LEU A 234 27.74 -7.16 14.94
N GLY A 235 27.92 -6.24 13.99
CA GLY A 235 28.51 -6.52 12.70
C GLY A 235 28.21 -5.42 11.68
N TRP A 236 28.37 -5.73 10.42
CA TRP A 236 28.06 -4.85 9.29
C TRP A 236 27.00 -5.47 8.38
N GLY A 237 26.35 -4.68 7.52
CA GLY A 237 25.38 -5.19 6.56
C GLY A 237 25.17 -4.25 5.39
N TRP A 238 24.55 -4.78 4.34
CA TRP A 238 24.04 -4.00 3.22
C TRP A 238 22.66 -3.45 3.54
N LEU A 239 22.50 -2.14 3.44
CA LEU A 239 21.18 -1.49 3.54
C LEU A 239 21.00 -0.51 2.36
N PRO A 240 19.76 -0.31 1.87
CA PRO A 240 19.48 0.78 0.93
C PRO A 240 19.91 2.12 1.51
N ARG A 241 20.60 2.92 0.70
CA ARG A 241 21.12 4.23 1.18
C ARG A 241 20.01 5.11 1.73
N LYS A 242 18.86 5.16 1.06
CA LYS A 242 17.69 5.94 1.52
C LYS A 242 17.18 5.47 2.88
N PHE A 243 17.24 4.18 3.14
CA PHE A 243 16.84 3.59 4.43
C PHE A 243 17.89 3.85 5.53
N ALA A 244 19.18 3.77 5.20
CA ALA A 244 20.28 3.99 6.14
C ALA A 244 20.52 5.47 6.45
N GLN A 245 20.25 6.39 5.51
CA GLN A 245 20.61 7.80 5.58
C GLN A 245 20.16 8.54 6.86
N PRO A 246 18.92 8.38 7.38
CA PRO A 246 18.51 9.02 8.62
C PRO A 246 19.38 8.60 9.83
N HIS A 247 19.81 7.34 9.87
CA HIS A 247 20.64 6.77 10.93
C HIS A 247 22.11 7.20 10.80
N VAL A 248 22.58 7.36 9.57
CA VAL A 248 23.92 7.94 9.29
C VAL A 248 23.94 9.41 9.68
N ALA A 249 22.91 10.18 9.33
CA ALA A 249 22.80 11.59 9.71
C ALA A 249 22.70 11.79 11.23
N ALA A 250 22.07 10.84 11.94
CA ALA A 250 22.00 10.84 13.41
C ALA A 250 23.29 10.33 14.09
N GLY A 251 24.30 9.88 13.32
CA GLY A 251 25.53 9.32 13.87
C GLY A 251 25.40 7.93 14.47
N ALA A 252 24.28 7.24 14.28
CA ALA A 252 24.05 5.87 14.74
C ALA A 252 24.69 4.81 13.85
N LEU A 253 24.93 5.15 12.58
CA LEU A 253 25.62 4.34 11.59
C LEU A 253 26.66 5.17 10.85
N VAL A 254 27.63 4.46 10.23
CA VAL A 254 28.52 5.03 9.21
C VAL A 254 28.43 4.18 7.95
N GLU A 255 28.41 4.84 6.79
CA GLU A 255 28.75 4.15 5.55
C GLU A 255 30.25 3.76 5.62
N ILE A 256 30.55 2.50 5.39
CA ILE A 256 31.93 2.00 5.56
C ILE A 256 32.86 2.73 4.61
N PRO A 257 33.87 3.45 5.13
CA PRO A 257 34.85 4.15 4.28
C PRO A 257 35.89 3.16 3.77
N PHE A 258 35.70 2.70 2.55
CA PHE A 258 36.68 1.81 1.90
C PHE A 258 37.92 2.55 1.40
N GLU A 259 39.07 1.88 1.48
CA GLU A 259 40.34 2.37 0.94
C GLU A 259 40.48 2.07 -0.57
N ASN A 260 40.00 0.91 -0.99
CA ASN A 260 40.30 0.31 -2.30
C ASN A 260 39.12 0.13 -3.23
N LEU A 261 37.89 0.53 -2.79
CA LEU A 261 36.67 0.45 -3.60
C LEU A 261 35.65 1.52 -3.19
N SER A 262 34.69 1.76 -4.03
CA SER A 262 33.54 2.62 -3.68
C SER A 262 32.51 1.85 -2.87
N ASN A 263 31.91 2.51 -1.87
CA ASN A 263 30.81 1.94 -1.10
C ASN A 263 29.48 2.25 -1.78
N GLY A 264 29.01 1.35 -2.63
CA GLY A 264 27.73 1.48 -3.30
C GLY A 264 27.56 0.41 -4.37
N LEU A 265 26.42 -0.24 -4.34
CA LEU A 265 25.96 -1.15 -5.36
C LEU A 265 24.59 -0.68 -5.84
N ASP A 266 24.56 -0.14 -7.05
CA ASP A 266 23.31 0.33 -7.65
C ASP A 266 22.49 -0.86 -8.14
N LEU A 267 21.25 -0.92 -7.71
CA LEU A 267 20.29 -1.95 -8.07
C LEU A 267 19.00 -1.32 -8.61
N TRP A 268 18.46 -1.94 -9.65
CA TRP A 268 17.14 -1.58 -10.14
C TRP A 268 16.06 -2.13 -9.21
N VAL A 269 14.96 -1.41 -9.14
CA VAL A 269 13.75 -1.81 -8.42
C VAL A 269 12.68 -2.15 -9.45
N ASP A 270 12.21 -3.38 -9.37
CA ASP A 270 11.23 -3.94 -10.28
C ASP A 270 9.86 -4.09 -9.61
N VAL A 271 8.81 -3.75 -10.33
CA VAL A 271 7.46 -4.28 -10.09
C VAL A 271 7.30 -5.54 -10.92
N VAL A 272 7.00 -6.65 -10.27
CA VAL A 272 6.91 -7.99 -10.87
C VAL A 272 5.49 -8.51 -10.75
N TRP A 273 5.00 -9.22 -11.79
CA TRP A 273 3.70 -9.89 -11.80
C TRP A 273 3.79 -11.26 -12.49
N SER A 274 2.80 -12.10 -12.23
CA SER A 274 2.69 -13.39 -12.90
C SER A 274 2.10 -13.21 -14.31
N ARG A 275 2.72 -13.83 -15.32
CA ARG A 275 2.16 -13.93 -16.68
C ARG A 275 1.07 -15.00 -16.78
N GLU A 276 1.03 -15.93 -15.85
CA GLU A 276 0.02 -17.00 -15.79
C GLU A 276 -1.33 -16.49 -15.26
N ARG A 277 -1.35 -15.31 -14.61
CA ARG A 277 -2.55 -14.69 -14.07
C ARG A 277 -2.65 -13.27 -14.60
N PRO A 278 -3.67 -12.97 -15.42
CA PRO A 278 -3.89 -11.61 -15.91
C PRO A 278 -4.04 -10.62 -14.74
N LEU A 279 -3.39 -9.48 -14.86
CA LEU A 279 -3.56 -8.40 -13.89
C LEU A 279 -4.96 -7.80 -14.03
N GLY A 280 -5.64 -7.57 -12.91
CA GLY A 280 -6.83 -6.75 -12.83
C GLY A 280 -6.52 -5.27 -13.13
N LEU A 281 -7.56 -4.46 -13.34
CA LEU A 281 -7.39 -3.04 -13.69
C LEU A 281 -6.65 -2.23 -12.64
N GLY A 282 -6.87 -2.51 -11.34
CA GLY A 282 -6.18 -1.83 -10.24
C GLY A 282 -4.68 -2.12 -10.26
N ALA A 283 -4.28 -3.39 -10.45
CA ALA A 283 -2.87 -3.77 -10.57
C ALA A 283 -2.22 -3.14 -11.81
N GLN A 284 -2.87 -3.19 -12.98
CA GLN A 284 -2.39 -2.54 -14.21
C GLN A 284 -2.21 -1.02 -13.99
N ARG A 285 -3.20 -0.39 -13.35
CA ARG A 285 -3.15 1.04 -13.06
C ARG A 285 -2.05 1.39 -12.08
N PHE A 286 -1.83 0.59 -11.02
CA PHE A 286 -0.73 0.78 -10.09
C PHE A 286 0.63 0.71 -10.80
N VAL A 287 0.86 -0.29 -11.65
CA VAL A 287 2.09 -0.41 -12.46
C VAL A 287 2.30 0.83 -13.32
N ALA A 288 1.25 1.33 -13.99
CA ALA A 288 1.33 2.55 -14.80
C ALA A 288 1.61 3.82 -13.98
N LEU A 289 1.09 3.91 -12.74
CA LEU A 289 1.30 5.06 -11.85
C LEU A 289 2.70 5.10 -11.26
N ILE A 290 3.24 3.95 -10.88
CA ILE A 290 4.59 3.88 -10.29
C ILE A 290 5.67 4.09 -11.36
N ALA A 291 5.43 3.65 -12.60
CA ALA A 291 6.35 3.81 -13.72
C ALA A 291 6.52 5.27 -14.19
N ARG A 292 5.49 6.12 -14.02
CA ARG A 292 5.50 7.54 -14.43
C ARG A 292 6.38 8.44 -13.57
N ARG A 293 6.97 7.94 -12.49
CA ARG A 293 7.81 8.72 -11.56
C ARG A 293 9.31 8.65 -11.86
N LYS A 294 9.69 8.39 -13.11
CA LYS A 294 11.10 8.41 -13.55
C LYS A 294 11.69 9.82 -13.74
N ASP A 295 10.97 10.91 -13.36
CA ASP A 295 11.44 12.29 -13.44
C ASP A 295 11.94 12.84 -12.11
#